data_90365e3cbe87aafa9174d51471e05d0b
#
_entry.id   90365e3cbe87aafa9174d51471e05d0b
#
_cell.length_a   1.000
_cell.length_b   1.000
_cell.length_c   1.000
_cell.angle_alpha   90.00
_cell.angle_beta   90.00
_cell.angle_gamma   90.00
#
_symmetry.space_group_name_H-M   'P 1'
#
loop_
_entity.id
_entity.type
_entity.pdbx_description
1 polymer ?
#
loop_
_entity_poly.entity_id
_entity_poly.type
_entity_poly.pdbx_seq_one_letter_code
_entity_poly.pdbx_strand_id
1 'polypeptide(L)'
;LGYIEELRTLIGHKRIILPGSSVIIQNKDGFILMQQRKYPHGRWSLPGGLMELGESTVETAIREIFEETGLTVGNLKLLGVYSGEGYLCSAANGDEWYVVNTAYITSDYKGTLCVNDDESIAFEWIDPNKLPNDTAKTHRIIIGDYLCTVKEKI
;
A
#
# COMPACT_ATOMS: atom_id res chain seq x y z
N LEU A 1 7.57 -17.62 11.42
CA LEU A 1 6.25 -17.06 11.18
C LEU A 1 6.21 -15.58 11.57
N GLY A 2 5.55 -14.77 10.77
CA GLY A 2 5.31 -13.38 11.13
C GLY A 2 4.21 -13.23 12.16
N TYR A 3 4.10 -12.01 12.71
CA TYR A 3 3.10 -11.69 13.73
C TYR A 3 1.66 -12.05 13.31
N ILE A 4 1.27 -11.67 12.08
CA ILE A 4 -0.10 -11.89 11.61
C ILE A 4 -0.38 -13.38 11.44
N GLU A 5 0.57 -14.15 10.94
CA GLU A 5 0.43 -15.59 10.78
C GLU A 5 0.26 -16.27 12.14
N GLU A 6 1.08 -15.89 13.13
CA GLU A 6 0.96 -16.40 14.50
C GLU A 6 -0.40 -16.04 15.11
N LEU A 7 -0.83 -14.79 14.93
CA LEU A 7 -2.12 -14.34 15.43
C LEU A 7 -3.26 -15.16 14.81
N ARG A 8 -3.19 -15.41 13.50
CA ARG A 8 -4.22 -16.18 12.78
C ARG A 8 -4.30 -17.63 13.25
N THR A 9 -3.21 -18.22 13.71
CA THR A 9 -3.27 -19.58 14.30
C THR A 9 -4.14 -19.61 15.56
N LEU A 10 -4.25 -18.48 16.27
CA LEU A 10 -5.03 -18.37 17.51
C LEU A 10 -6.48 -17.98 17.27
N ILE A 11 -6.75 -17.12 16.29
CA ILE A 11 -8.07 -16.51 16.10
C ILE A 11 -8.80 -16.97 14.83
N GLY A 12 -8.12 -17.70 13.93
CA GLY A 12 -8.70 -18.11 12.66
C GLY A 12 -9.01 -16.92 11.77
N HIS A 13 -10.15 -16.95 11.06
CA HIS A 13 -10.55 -15.93 10.11
C HIS A 13 -11.36 -14.76 10.70
N LYS A 14 -11.44 -14.66 12.01
CA LYS A 14 -12.20 -13.58 12.66
C LYS A 14 -11.71 -12.20 12.18
N ARG A 15 -12.66 -11.29 12.02
CA ARG A 15 -12.34 -9.90 11.71
C ARG A 15 -11.62 -9.26 12.88
N ILE A 16 -10.52 -8.59 12.57
CA ILE A 16 -9.68 -7.88 13.53
C ILE A 16 -9.27 -6.54 12.92
N ILE A 17 -8.66 -5.70 13.73
CA ILE A 17 -8.08 -4.44 13.27
C ILE A 17 -6.58 -4.65 13.12
N LEU A 18 -6.03 -4.33 11.95
CA LEU A 18 -4.60 -4.41 11.68
C LEU A 18 -4.09 -3.09 11.14
N PRO A 19 -2.99 -2.55 11.70
CA PRO A 19 -2.35 -1.38 11.13
C PRO A 19 -1.50 -1.76 9.93
N GLY A 20 -1.43 -0.84 8.98
CA GLY A 20 -0.59 -0.97 7.79
C GLY A 20 -0.12 0.36 7.28
N SER A 21 0.75 0.35 6.28
CA SER A 21 1.24 1.54 5.61
C SER A 21 1.22 1.34 4.11
N SER A 22 0.94 2.43 3.38
CA SER A 22 1.05 2.47 1.93
C SER A 22 1.86 3.70 1.53
N VAL A 23 2.44 3.66 0.33
CA VAL A 23 3.31 4.73 -0.15
C VAL A 23 2.93 5.14 -1.57
N ILE A 24 2.75 6.44 -1.75
CA ILE A 24 2.71 7.04 -3.08
C ILE A 24 4.14 7.41 -3.44
N ILE A 25 4.74 6.63 -4.33
CA ILE A 25 6.08 6.89 -4.86
C ILE A 25 5.90 7.62 -6.18
N GLN A 26 6.40 8.84 -6.25
CA GLN A 26 6.26 9.69 -7.44
C GLN A 26 7.59 9.77 -8.19
N ASN A 27 7.55 9.56 -9.51
CA ASN A 27 8.72 9.75 -10.36
C ASN A 27 8.84 11.19 -10.89
N LYS A 28 9.89 11.45 -11.66
CA LYS A 28 10.18 12.78 -12.24
C LYS A 28 9.07 13.30 -13.16
N ASP A 29 8.34 12.39 -13.78
CA ASP A 29 7.28 12.74 -14.72
C ASP A 29 5.92 12.95 -14.04
N GLY A 30 5.88 12.83 -12.72
CA GLY A 30 4.66 12.97 -11.95
C GLY A 30 3.79 11.73 -11.92
N PHE A 31 4.30 10.59 -12.41
CA PHE A 31 3.60 9.31 -12.35
C PHE A 31 3.84 8.64 -11.00
N ILE A 32 2.91 7.83 -10.57
CA ILE A 32 2.98 7.11 -9.30
C ILE A 32 3.09 5.61 -9.55
N LEU A 33 3.79 4.92 -8.64
CA LEU A 33 3.96 3.47 -8.74
C LEU A 33 2.71 2.77 -8.22
N MET A 34 2.09 1.95 -9.08
CA MET A 34 0.91 1.16 -8.74
C MET A 34 1.21 -0.32 -8.88
N GLN A 35 0.61 -1.10 -7.98
CA GLN A 35 0.68 -2.55 -7.95
C GLN A 35 -0.59 -3.14 -8.57
N GLN A 36 -0.42 -4.08 -9.49
CA GLN A 36 -1.52 -4.93 -9.92
C GLN A 36 -1.49 -6.22 -9.09
N ARG A 37 -2.53 -6.45 -8.31
CA ARG A 37 -2.59 -7.55 -7.34
C ARG A 37 -3.02 -8.85 -7.99
N LYS A 38 -2.56 -9.98 -7.44
CA LYS A 38 -3.10 -11.30 -7.76
C LYS A 38 -4.47 -11.51 -7.13
N TYR A 39 -4.73 -10.92 -5.96
CA TYR A 39 -6.02 -11.02 -5.29
C TYR A 39 -6.45 -9.65 -4.71
N PRO A 40 -7.66 -9.19 -4.97
CA PRO A 40 -8.56 -9.69 -6.06
C PRO A 40 -7.87 -9.58 -7.41
N HIS A 41 -8.05 -10.58 -8.27
CA HIS A 41 -7.29 -10.68 -9.51
C HIS A 41 -7.35 -9.42 -10.36
N GLY A 42 -6.19 -8.87 -10.68
CA GLY A 42 -6.07 -7.69 -11.55
C GLY A 42 -6.33 -6.35 -10.89
N ARG A 43 -6.68 -6.32 -9.57
CA ARG A 43 -6.95 -5.09 -8.85
C ARG A 43 -5.68 -4.25 -8.71
N TRP A 44 -5.83 -2.95 -9.02
CA TRP A 44 -4.75 -1.98 -8.84
C TRP A 44 -4.82 -1.30 -7.48
N SER A 45 -3.67 -1.13 -6.86
CA SER A 45 -3.56 -0.51 -5.54
C SER A 45 -2.19 0.14 -5.36
N LEU A 46 -2.06 0.96 -4.33
CA LEU A 46 -0.76 1.46 -3.89
C LEU A 46 0.03 0.32 -3.27
N PRO A 47 1.36 0.31 -3.42
CA PRO A 47 2.20 -0.66 -2.71
C PRO A 47 2.22 -0.35 -1.21
N GLY A 48 2.36 -1.39 -0.40
CA GLY A 48 2.39 -1.30 1.05
C GLY A 48 2.02 -2.63 1.68
N GLY A 49 1.86 -2.65 2.98
CA GLY A 49 1.49 -3.85 3.69
C GLY A 49 1.27 -3.64 5.17
N LEU A 50 1.17 -4.73 5.90
CA LEU A 50 0.78 -4.73 7.31
C LEU A 50 1.99 -4.68 8.22
N MET A 51 1.79 -4.06 9.38
CA MET A 51 2.83 -3.82 10.38
C MET A 51 3.23 -5.11 11.09
N GLU A 52 4.53 -5.27 11.32
CA GLU A 52 5.09 -6.30 12.18
C GLU A 52 5.34 -5.75 13.59
N LEU A 53 5.49 -6.64 14.56
CA LEU A 53 5.77 -6.24 15.93
C LEU A 53 7.05 -5.39 16.03
N GLY A 54 6.94 -4.27 16.73
CA GLY A 54 8.06 -3.38 16.98
C GLY A 54 8.37 -2.40 15.85
N GLU A 55 7.65 -2.48 14.73
CA GLU A 55 7.85 -1.52 13.64
C GLU A 55 7.05 -0.23 13.88
N SER A 56 7.62 0.89 13.45
CA SER A 56 6.85 2.12 13.22
C SER A 56 6.13 2.03 11.88
N THR A 57 5.18 2.93 11.63
CA THR A 57 4.50 3.00 10.34
C THR A 57 5.46 3.32 9.19
N VAL A 58 6.51 4.13 9.44
CA VAL A 58 7.57 4.43 8.46
C VAL A 58 8.39 3.17 8.16
N GLU A 59 8.80 2.45 9.20
CA GLU A 59 9.56 1.20 9.02
C GLU A 59 8.76 0.14 8.26
N THR A 60 7.47 0.02 8.54
CA THR A 60 6.57 -0.85 7.79
C THR A 60 6.55 -0.48 6.31
N ALA A 61 6.40 0.81 6.02
CA ALA A 61 6.38 1.31 4.64
C ALA A 61 7.69 0.97 3.92
N ILE A 62 8.82 1.25 4.53
CA ILE A 62 10.14 1.00 3.94
C ILE A 62 10.35 -0.50 3.67
N ARG A 63 10.03 -1.34 4.65
CA ARG A 63 10.18 -2.79 4.53
C ARG A 63 9.29 -3.36 3.43
N GLU A 64 8.01 -3.01 3.44
CA GLU A 64 7.04 -3.53 2.46
C GLU A 64 7.39 -3.11 1.03
N ILE A 65 7.78 -1.86 0.83
CA ILE A 65 8.19 -1.40 -0.50
C ILE A 65 9.41 -2.19 -0.98
N PHE A 66 10.39 -2.41 -0.11
CA PHE A 66 11.58 -3.20 -0.49
C PHE A 66 11.21 -4.64 -0.82
N GLU A 67 10.40 -5.30 0.00
CA GLU A 67 9.99 -6.69 -0.21
C GLU A 67 9.19 -6.86 -1.52
N GLU A 68 8.29 -5.93 -1.81
CA GLU A 68 7.42 -6.03 -2.98
C GLU A 68 8.09 -5.58 -4.28
N THR A 69 8.96 -4.59 -4.22
CA THR A 69 9.44 -3.89 -5.42
C THR A 69 10.95 -3.90 -5.62
N GLY A 70 11.72 -4.21 -4.58
CA GLY A 70 13.17 -4.07 -4.60
C GLY A 70 13.65 -2.63 -4.46
N LEU A 71 12.76 -1.67 -4.35
CA LEU A 71 13.12 -0.25 -4.18
C LEU A 71 13.35 0.09 -2.72
N THR A 72 14.34 0.92 -2.47
CA THR A 72 14.58 1.54 -1.16
C THR A 72 14.03 2.96 -1.21
N VAL A 73 13.09 3.27 -0.32
CA VAL A 73 12.50 4.60 -0.24
C VAL A 73 12.98 5.34 1.00
N GLY A 74 13.05 6.65 0.90
CA GLY A 74 13.39 7.53 2.00
C GLY A 74 12.57 8.79 1.98
N ASN A 75 12.78 9.67 2.96
CA ASN A 75 12.09 10.96 3.06
C ASN A 75 10.58 10.85 2.95
N LEU A 76 9.99 9.88 3.65
CA LEU A 76 8.55 9.65 3.64
C LEU A 76 7.83 10.80 4.35
N LYS A 77 6.88 11.40 3.65
CA LYS A 77 6.05 12.48 4.17
C LYS A 77 4.64 11.97 4.41
N LEU A 78 4.13 12.19 5.61
CA LEU A 78 2.78 11.75 5.96
C LEU A 78 1.73 12.47 5.12
N LEU A 79 0.88 11.69 4.45
CA LEU A 79 -0.31 12.19 3.76
C LEU A 79 -1.52 12.16 4.71
N GLY A 80 -1.76 11.04 5.36
CA GLY A 80 -2.87 10.88 6.28
C GLY A 80 -3.03 9.46 6.78
N VAL A 81 -4.00 9.28 7.67
CA VAL A 81 -4.40 7.98 8.20
C VAL A 81 -5.82 7.68 7.74
N TYR A 82 -6.01 6.51 7.17
CA TYR A 82 -7.26 6.09 6.54
C TYR A 82 -7.80 4.85 7.23
N SER A 83 -9.01 4.93 7.74
CA SER A 83 -9.62 3.86 8.51
C SER A 83 -11.15 3.96 8.47
N GLY A 84 -11.82 3.00 9.06
CA GLY A 84 -13.27 3.00 9.21
C GLY A 84 -13.94 1.89 8.42
N GLU A 85 -15.26 1.97 8.32
CA GLU A 85 -16.08 0.90 7.76
C GLU A 85 -15.73 0.55 6.31
N GLY A 86 -15.36 1.54 5.51
CA GLY A 86 -14.95 1.33 4.12
C GLY A 86 -13.61 0.61 3.94
N TYR A 87 -12.88 0.36 5.00
CA TYR A 87 -11.52 -0.20 4.98
C TYR A 87 -11.47 -1.67 5.40
N LEU A 88 -12.53 -2.40 5.14
CA LEU A 88 -12.54 -3.85 5.31
C LEU A 88 -11.75 -4.50 4.16
N CYS A 89 -10.76 -5.29 4.52
CA CYS A 89 -9.91 -6.04 3.61
C CYS A 89 -10.17 -7.53 3.75
N SER A 90 -9.89 -8.27 2.69
CA SER A 90 -9.97 -9.74 2.72
C SER A 90 -8.82 -10.35 1.93
N ALA A 91 -8.40 -11.54 2.36
CA ALA A 91 -7.41 -12.33 1.67
C ALA A 91 -8.05 -13.55 1.01
N ALA A 92 -7.34 -14.15 0.06
CA ALA A 92 -7.83 -15.32 -0.68
C ALA A 92 -8.14 -16.52 0.25
N ASN A 93 -7.45 -16.62 1.38
CA ASN A 93 -7.64 -17.70 2.36
C ASN A 93 -8.84 -17.49 3.29
N GLY A 94 -9.59 -16.39 3.16
CA GLY A 94 -10.75 -16.08 3.97
C GLY A 94 -10.49 -15.18 5.19
N ASP A 95 -9.25 -14.77 5.41
CA ASP A 95 -8.95 -13.79 6.46
C ASP A 95 -9.60 -12.46 6.14
N GLU A 96 -10.14 -11.81 7.16
CA GLU A 96 -10.74 -10.48 7.04
C GLU A 96 -10.21 -9.56 8.15
N TRP A 97 -10.00 -8.29 7.80
CA TRP A 97 -9.56 -7.30 8.78
C TRP A 97 -9.97 -5.90 8.34
N TYR A 98 -10.14 -5.02 9.31
CA TYR A 98 -10.23 -3.58 9.09
C TYR A 98 -8.82 -3.00 9.17
N VAL A 99 -8.35 -2.39 8.10
CA VAL A 99 -7.03 -1.79 8.10
C VAL A 99 -7.06 -0.36 8.62
N VAL A 100 -6.10 -0.02 9.48
CA VAL A 100 -5.76 1.37 9.80
C VAL A 100 -4.53 1.69 8.96
N ASN A 101 -4.73 2.36 7.82
CA ASN A 101 -3.71 2.57 6.81
C ASN A 101 -3.09 3.96 6.94
N THR A 102 -1.79 4.01 7.22
CA THR A 102 -1.02 5.25 7.21
C THR A 102 -0.39 5.41 5.83
N ALA A 103 -0.78 6.46 5.11
CA ALA A 103 -0.30 6.72 3.76
C ALA A 103 0.80 7.78 3.76
N TYR A 104 1.88 7.47 3.03
CA TYR A 104 3.05 8.35 2.86
C TYR A 104 3.24 8.72 1.40
N ILE A 105 3.94 9.82 1.19
CA ILE A 105 4.36 10.31 -0.14
C ILE A 105 5.87 10.42 -0.15
N THR A 106 6.50 10.00 -1.24
CA THR A 106 7.93 10.24 -1.46
C THR A 106 8.25 10.30 -2.95
N SER A 107 9.29 11.05 -3.29
CA SER A 107 9.97 10.99 -4.59
C SER A 107 11.43 10.55 -4.43
N ASP A 108 11.82 10.15 -3.22
CA ASP A 108 13.15 9.65 -2.92
C ASP A 108 13.14 8.12 -2.93
N TYR A 109 13.59 7.53 -4.03
CA TYR A 109 13.68 6.09 -4.18
C TYR A 109 14.92 5.70 -4.97
N LYS A 110 15.44 4.51 -4.70
CA LYS A 110 16.64 3.95 -5.33
C LYS A 110 16.43 2.46 -5.59
N GLY A 111 17.22 1.92 -6.49
CA GLY A 111 17.23 0.50 -6.79
C GLY A 111 16.55 0.18 -8.10
N THR A 112 16.43 -1.10 -8.38
CA THR A 112 15.83 -1.63 -9.60
C THR A 112 14.48 -2.25 -9.27
N LEU A 113 13.46 -1.82 -9.99
CA LEU A 113 12.10 -2.35 -9.82
C LEU A 113 12.06 -3.83 -10.21
N CYS A 114 11.73 -4.67 -9.25
CA CYS A 114 11.53 -6.11 -9.43
C CYS A 114 10.16 -6.49 -8.88
N VAL A 115 9.40 -7.27 -9.63
CA VAL A 115 8.09 -7.72 -9.18
C VAL A 115 8.25 -8.93 -8.28
N ASN A 116 7.67 -8.88 -7.07
CA ASN A 116 7.53 -10.07 -6.23
C ASN A 116 6.28 -10.84 -6.70
N ASP A 117 6.52 -11.97 -7.36
CA ASP A 117 5.47 -12.79 -8.00
C ASP A 117 4.48 -13.43 -7.04
N ASP A 118 4.76 -13.44 -5.73
CA ASP A 118 3.86 -14.07 -4.75
C ASP A 118 2.53 -13.32 -4.60
N GLU A 119 2.57 -11.99 -4.65
CA GLU A 119 1.39 -11.15 -4.41
C GLU A 119 1.01 -10.25 -5.58
N SER A 120 1.95 -10.04 -6.50
CA SER A 120 1.81 -9.05 -7.56
C SER A 120 1.88 -9.67 -8.95
N ILE A 121 1.01 -9.21 -9.85
CA ILE A 121 1.08 -9.51 -11.28
C ILE A 121 2.09 -8.56 -11.93
N ALA A 122 2.01 -7.27 -11.59
CA ALA A 122 2.84 -6.24 -12.21
C ALA A 122 2.96 -5.00 -11.30
N PHE A 123 3.96 -4.19 -11.58
CA PHE A 123 4.07 -2.81 -11.09
C PHE A 123 4.22 -1.90 -12.29
N GLU A 124 3.47 -0.80 -12.30
CA GLU A 124 3.55 0.18 -13.39
C GLU A 124 3.55 1.61 -12.84
N TRP A 125 4.24 2.49 -13.54
CA TRP A 125 4.17 3.92 -13.32
C TRP A 125 2.94 4.45 -14.04
N ILE A 126 1.99 5.00 -13.30
CA ILE A 126 0.68 5.39 -13.80
C ILE A 126 0.43 6.86 -13.53
N ASP A 127 -0.19 7.55 -14.50
CA ASP A 127 -0.66 8.92 -14.30
C ASP A 127 -1.76 8.93 -13.24
N PRO A 128 -1.55 9.62 -12.11
CA PRO A 128 -2.53 9.62 -11.01
C PRO A 128 -3.87 10.26 -11.39
N ASN A 129 -3.93 11.00 -12.49
CA ASN A 129 -5.17 11.56 -13.03
C ASN A 129 -5.92 10.59 -13.94
N LYS A 130 -5.30 9.46 -14.31
CA LYS A 130 -5.85 8.46 -15.24
C LYS A 130 -5.69 7.06 -14.69
N LEU A 131 -6.22 6.84 -13.50
CA LEU A 131 -6.11 5.54 -12.83
C LEU A 131 -6.86 4.44 -13.60
N PRO A 132 -6.35 3.19 -13.57
CA PRO A 132 -7.08 2.05 -14.14
C PRO A 132 -8.47 1.92 -13.53
N ASN A 133 -9.42 1.43 -14.33
CA ASN A 133 -10.81 1.26 -13.88
C ASN A 133 -10.92 0.36 -12.64
N ASP A 134 -10.12 -0.69 -12.57
CA ASP A 134 -10.12 -1.62 -11.44
C ASP A 134 -9.13 -1.22 -10.35
N THR A 135 -9.13 0.04 -9.97
CA THR A 135 -8.37 0.54 -8.84
C THR A 135 -9.20 0.44 -7.57
N ALA A 136 -8.61 -0.05 -6.48
CA ALA A 136 -9.26 -0.16 -5.18
C ALA A 136 -9.84 1.20 -4.76
N LYS A 137 -11.12 1.21 -4.35
CA LYS A 137 -11.83 2.45 -3.99
C LYS A 137 -11.13 3.23 -2.89
N THR A 138 -10.64 2.55 -1.86
CA THR A 138 -9.94 3.18 -0.75
C THR A 138 -8.64 3.84 -1.22
N HIS A 139 -7.95 3.24 -2.16
CA HIS A 139 -6.72 3.80 -2.73
C HIS A 139 -7.01 4.97 -3.68
N ARG A 140 -8.15 4.97 -4.37
CA ARG A 140 -8.59 6.16 -5.13
C ARG A 140 -8.78 7.37 -4.24
N ILE A 141 -9.31 7.17 -3.04
CA ILE A 141 -9.48 8.24 -2.05
C ILE A 141 -8.12 8.81 -1.64
N ILE A 142 -7.17 7.93 -1.31
CA ILE A 142 -5.82 8.33 -0.91
C ILE A 142 -5.12 9.11 -2.03
N ILE A 143 -5.20 8.61 -3.26
CA ILE A 143 -4.61 9.26 -4.44
C ILE A 143 -5.29 10.60 -4.72
N GLY A 144 -6.60 10.68 -4.53
CA GLY A 144 -7.34 11.93 -4.65
C GLY A 144 -6.85 13.00 -3.66
N ASP A 145 -6.63 12.61 -2.41
CA ASP A 145 -6.07 13.50 -1.39
C ASP A 145 -4.64 13.94 -1.75
N TYR A 146 -3.84 13.03 -2.25
CA TYR A 146 -2.50 13.34 -2.76
C TYR A 146 -2.54 14.39 -3.87
N LEU A 147 -3.45 14.23 -4.83
CA LEU A 147 -3.60 15.19 -5.93
C LEU A 147 -4.01 16.57 -5.42
N CYS A 148 -4.87 16.63 -4.42
CA CYS A 148 -5.23 17.92 -3.78
C CYS A 148 -4.01 18.57 -3.13
N THR A 149 -3.19 17.79 -2.42
CA THR A 149 -1.96 18.27 -1.77
C THR A 149 -0.98 18.84 -2.79
N VAL A 150 -0.81 18.18 -3.92
CA VAL A 150 0.09 18.64 -5.01
C VAL A 150 -0.43 19.95 -5.61
N LYS A 151 -1.73 20.09 -5.82
CA LYS A 151 -2.34 21.31 -6.37
C LYS A 151 -2.19 22.51 -5.43
N GLU A 152 -2.25 22.29 -4.12
CA GLU A 152 -2.10 23.37 -3.12
C GLU A 152 -0.69 23.98 -3.09
N LYS A 153 0.32 23.28 -3.64
CA LYS A 153 1.71 23.74 -3.68
C LYS A 153 2.05 24.58 -4.91
N ILE A 154 1.10 24.72 -5.83
CA ILE A 154 1.22 25.56 -7.01
C ILE A 154 0.57 26.90 -6.71
#